data_da6cfa27cd981d304f2d8dcd95e152e1
#
_entry.id   da6cfa27cd981d304f2d8dcd95e152e1
#
_cell.length_a   1.000
_cell.length_b   1.000
_cell.length_c   1.000
_cell.angle_alpha   90.00
_cell.angle_beta   90.00
_cell.angle_gamma   90.00
#
_symmetry.space_group_name_H-M   'P 1'
#
loop_
_entity.id
_entity.type
_entity.pdbx_description
1 polymer ?
#
loop_
_entity_poly.entity_id
_entity_poly.type
_entity_poly.pdbx_seq_one_letter_code
_entity_poly.pdbx_strand_id
1 'polypeptide(L)' 'MKKEDMTFGVANCIRLHIHSEPDLNSEIVCKVRYLTELVIDLGGSTKDFYKVYTAIGAEGFCQKELVSIK' A
#
# COMPACT_ATOMS: atom_id res chain seq x y z
N MET A 1 -13.90 2.65 14.47
CA MET A 1 -13.03 2.79 13.28
C MET A 1 -13.57 3.85 12.36
N LYS A 2 -12.70 4.73 11.89
CA LYS A 2 -13.13 5.86 11.08
C LYS A 2 -12.92 5.60 9.63
N LYS A 3 -13.98 5.65 8.84
CA LYS A 3 -13.89 5.41 7.41
C LYS A 3 -13.14 6.51 6.69
N GLU A 4 -13.14 7.72 7.25
CA GLU A 4 -12.42 8.83 6.63
C GLU A 4 -10.92 8.65 6.67
N ASP A 5 -10.41 7.65 7.43
CA ASP A 5 -9.00 7.33 7.42
C ASP A 5 -8.63 6.44 6.25
N MET A 6 -9.60 5.99 5.48
CA MET A 6 -9.36 5.13 4.33
C MET A 6 -9.46 5.95 3.05
N THR A 7 -8.60 5.63 2.10
CA THR A 7 -8.66 6.28 0.79
C THR A 7 -8.21 5.28 -0.26
N PHE A 8 -8.20 5.72 -1.51
CA PHE A 8 -7.81 4.87 -2.62
C PHE A 8 -6.58 5.45 -3.29
N GLY A 9 -5.74 4.56 -3.83
CA GLY A 9 -4.60 4.97 -4.59
C GLY A 9 -4.29 3.92 -5.64
N VAL A 10 -3.29 4.22 -6.47
CA VAL A 10 -2.85 3.30 -7.51
C VAL A 10 -1.34 3.17 -7.46
N ALA A 11 -0.86 1.99 -7.83
CA ALA A 11 0.58 1.75 -7.92
C ALA A 11 1.16 2.62 -9.02
N ASN A 12 2.21 3.36 -8.70
CA ASN A 12 2.84 4.30 -9.63
C ASN A 12 4.22 3.83 -10.05
N CYS A 13 4.38 2.52 -10.17
CA CYS A 13 5.60 1.92 -10.67
C CYS A 13 5.23 0.59 -11.31
N ILE A 14 6.13 0.07 -12.13
CA ILE A 14 5.83 -1.13 -12.92
C ILE A 14 5.52 -2.32 -12.02
N ARG A 15 6.23 -2.42 -10.91
CA ARG A 15 6.04 -3.54 -9.98
C ARG A 15 6.19 -3.02 -8.56
N LEU A 16 5.08 -2.92 -7.87
CA LEU A 16 5.06 -2.43 -6.49
C LEU A 16 5.14 -3.61 -5.53
N HIS A 17 6.13 -3.59 -4.66
CA HIS A 17 6.30 -4.62 -3.64
C HIS A 17 5.53 -4.21 -2.39
N ILE A 18 4.71 -5.14 -1.89
CA ILE A 18 3.97 -4.92 -0.65
C ILE A 18 4.63 -5.78 0.42
N HIS A 19 5.11 -5.12 1.46
CA HIS A 19 5.87 -5.75 2.54
C HIS A 19 4.98 -6.06 3.73
N SER A 20 5.40 -7.03 4.55
CA SER A 20 4.64 -7.40 5.73
C SER A 20 4.74 -6.35 6.83
N GLU A 21 5.81 -5.56 6.84
CA GLU A 21 6.05 -4.52 7.82
C GLU A 21 6.43 -3.24 7.09
N PRO A 22 6.32 -2.07 7.74
CA PRO A 22 6.74 -0.80 7.12
C PRO A 22 8.26 -0.69 7.11
N ASP A 23 8.91 -1.61 6.44
CA ASP A 23 10.36 -1.75 6.43
C ASP A 23 10.74 -2.47 5.15
N LEU A 24 11.67 -1.90 4.37
CA LEU A 24 12.11 -2.49 3.12
C LEU A 24 12.81 -3.84 3.31
N ASN A 25 13.29 -4.09 4.52
CA ASN A 25 13.95 -5.36 4.83
C ASN A 25 12.98 -6.45 5.25
N SER A 26 11.70 -6.12 5.35
CA SER A 26 10.71 -7.10 5.73
C SER A 26 10.30 -7.94 4.53
N GLU A 27 9.58 -9.01 4.81
CA GLU A 27 9.15 -9.95 3.79
C GLU A 27 8.20 -9.30 2.79
N ILE A 28 8.32 -9.69 1.53
CA ILE A 28 7.41 -9.23 0.49
C ILE A 28 6.21 -10.16 0.47
N VAL A 29 5.04 -9.59 0.78
CA VAL A 29 3.79 -10.34 0.83
C VAL A 29 3.28 -10.59 -0.58
N CYS A 30 3.32 -9.57 -1.43
CA CYS A 30 2.88 -9.70 -2.81
C CYS A 30 3.41 -8.53 -3.63
N LYS A 31 3.21 -8.62 -4.93
CA LYS A 31 3.60 -7.58 -5.87
C LYS A 31 2.40 -7.22 -6.71
N VAL A 32 2.25 -5.94 -7.05
CA VAL A 32 1.14 -5.49 -7.88
C VAL A 32 1.68 -4.70 -9.06
N ARG A 33 0.88 -4.63 -10.10
CA ARG A 33 1.28 -3.99 -11.34
C ARG A 33 1.01 -2.49 -11.31
N TYR A 34 1.58 -1.80 -12.27
CA TYR A 34 1.33 -0.39 -12.50
C TYR A 34 -0.17 -0.12 -12.60
N LEU A 35 -0.62 0.91 -11.91
CA LEU A 35 -2.01 1.36 -11.85
C LEU A 35 -2.97 0.39 -11.17
N THR A 36 -2.46 -0.62 -10.48
CA THR A 36 -3.30 -1.47 -9.64
C THR A 36 -3.90 -0.62 -8.53
N GLU A 37 -5.21 -0.71 -8.36
CA GLU A 37 -5.91 0.06 -7.34
C GLU A 37 -5.73 -0.58 -5.97
N LEU A 38 -5.50 0.26 -4.97
CA LEU A 38 -5.25 -0.18 -3.61
C LEU A 38 -6.14 0.62 -2.66
N VAL A 39 -6.59 -0.04 -1.61
CA VAL A 39 -7.24 0.66 -0.50
C VAL A 39 -6.13 1.01 0.49
N ILE A 40 -6.09 2.26 0.90
CA ILE A 40 -5.05 2.77 1.78
C ILE A 40 -5.65 3.13 3.12
N ASP A 41 -5.08 2.57 4.19
CA ASP A 41 -5.46 2.90 5.55
C ASP A 41 -4.49 3.96 6.06
N LEU A 42 -4.92 5.21 6.01
CA LEU A 42 -4.06 6.32 6.42
C LEU A 42 -3.74 6.25 7.90
N GLY A 43 -4.69 5.77 8.72
CA GLY A 43 -4.47 5.65 10.16
C GLY A 43 -3.45 4.60 10.52
N GLY A 44 -3.28 3.60 9.67
CA GLY A 44 -2.28 2.55 9.88
C GLY A 44 -0.97 2.79 9.18
N SER A 45 -0.86 3.91 8.45
CA SER A 45 0.33 4.23 7.68
C SER A 45 1.40 4.87 8.55
N THR A 46 2.65 4.74 8.13
CA THR A 46 3.77 5.38 8.82
C THR A 46 4.25 6.57 8.01
N LYS A 47 5.34 7.18 8.44
CA LYS A 47 5.90 8.33 7.75
C LYS A 47 6.25 8.02 6.30
N ASP A 48 6.83 6.87 6.04
CA ASP A 48 7.35 6.53 4.73
C ASP A 48 6.57 5.44 4.01
N PHE A 49 5.63 4.80 4.69
CA PHE A 49 4.89 3.66 4.14
C PHE A 49 3.39 3.85 4.32
N TYR A 50 2.63 3.47 3.29
CA TYR A 50 1.18 3.34 3.41
C TYR A 50 0.84 1.91 3.80
N LYS A 51 -0.15 1.76 4.67
CA LYS A 51 -0.76 0.47 4.92
C LYS A 51 -1.82 0.27 3.85
N VAL A 52 -1.73 -0.82 3.09
CA VAL A 52 -2.59 -1.03 1.93
C VAL A 52 -3.25 -2.39 1.94
N TYR A 53 -4.38 -2.47 1.26
CA TYR A 53 -5.10 -3.72 1.04
C TYR A 53 -5.32 -3.88 -0.46
N THR A 54 -5.11 -5.08 -0.97
CA THR A 54 -5.31 -5.35 -2.39
C THR A 54 -6.69 -5.97 -2.62
N ALA A 55 -7.11 -6.02 -3.88
CA ALA A 55 -8.40 -6.59 -4.23
C ALA A 55 -8.49 -8.08 -3.91
N ILE A 56 -7.35 -8.76 -3.86
CA ILE A 56 -7.34 -10.18 -3.54
C ILE A 56 -7.26 -10.45 -2.03
N GLY A 57 -7.33 -9.39 -1.24
CA GLY A 57 -7.36 -9.54 0.21
C GLY A 57 -6.00 -9.52 0.89
N ALA A 58 -4.93 -9.28 0.15
CA ALA A 58 -3.61 -9.17 0.75
C ALA A 58 -3.49 -7.84 1.48
N GLU A 59 -2.75 -7.84 2.57
CA GLU A 59 -2.57 -6.67 3.42
C GLU A 59 -1.08 -6.48 3.68
N GLY A 60 -0.62 -5.24 3.67
CA GLY A 60 0.78 -4.98 3.94
C GLY A 60 1.12 -3.51 3.80
N PHE A 61 2.40 -3.23 3.60
CA PHE A 61 2.93 -1.88 3.56
C PHE A 61 3.73 -1.65 2.29
N CYS A 62 3.62 -0.46 1.72
CA CYS A 62 4.42 -0.09 0.55
C CYS A 62 4.89 1.35 0.68
N GLN A 63 5.97 1.68 -0.01
CA GLN A 63 6.54 3.02 0.06
C GLN A 63 5.57 4.04 -0.52
N LYS A 64 5.39 5.16 0.20
CA LYS A 64 4.46 6.21 -0.21
C LYS A 64 4.79 6.80 -1.58
N GLU A 65 6.08 6.94 -1.86
CA GLU A 65 6.50 7.58 -3.11
C GLU A 65 6.15 6.75 -4.35
N LEU A 66 5.82 5.47 -4.16
CA LEU A 66 5.50 4.58 -5.26
C LEU A 66 3.99 4.42 -5.47
N VAL A 67 3.19 5.19 -4.75
CA VAL A 67 1.73 5.13 -4.81
C VAL A 67 1.18 6.53 -5.00
N SER A 68 0.23 6.65 -5.92
CA SER A 68 -0.46 7.92 -6.14
C SER A 68 -1.86 7.82 -5.54
N ILE A 69 -2.21 8.81 -4.72
CA ILE A 69 -3.56 8.88 -4.14
C ILE A 69 -4.52 9.34 -5.23
N LYS A 70 -5.65 8.69 -5.33
CA LYS A 70 -6.68 9.05 -6.29
C LYS A 70 -7.52 10.22 -5.81
#